data_2cd11239df9af992a3807ee41bcbf729
#
_entry.id   2cd11239df9af992a3807ee41bcbf729
#
_cell.length_a   1.000
_cell.length_b   1.000
_cell.length_c   1.000
_cell.angle_alpha   90.00
_cell.angle_beta   90.00
_cell.angle_gamma   90.00
#
_symmetry.space_group_name_H-M   'P 1'
#
loop_
_entity.id
_entity.type
_entity.pdbx_description
1 polymer ?
#
loop_
_entity_poly.entity_id
_entity_poly.type
_entity_poly.pdbx_seq_one_letter_code
_entity_poly.pdbx_strand_id
1 'polypeptide(L)'
;MSVVGAQTLLWATTLTWLSHAHSGAWKWLVLIPFCLIMQGVFSMMHEAFHGLAHSRKTTNYLIMWWASTLFGASATLIHINHLGLHTRNRTRAELADFAMPNESLLRKRLEYYFAVLGG
;
A
#
# COMPACT_ATOMS: atom_id res chain seq x y z
N MET A 1 23.99 -4.01 -0.90
CA MET A 1 22.66 -4.58 -1.15
C MET A 1 21.67 -3.43 -1.26
N SER A 2 20.85 -3.34 -2.31
CA SER A 2 19.89 -2.23 -2.46
C SER A 2 18.76 -2.37 -1.43
N VAL A 3 18.16 -1.26 -1.02
CA VAL A 3 16.99 -1.27 -0.10
C VAL A 3 15.85 -2.11 -0.68
N VAL A 4 15.63 -2.02 -1.99
CA VAL A 4 14.66 -2.84 -2.73
C VAL A 4 14.94 -4.34 -2.55
N GLY A 5 16.20 -4.77 -2.71
CA GLY A 5 16.57 -6.17 -2.53
C GLY A 5 16.38 -6.65 -1.09
N ALA A 6 16.72 -5.81 -0.10
CA ALA A 6 16.50 -6.12 1.30
C ALA A 6 15.01 -6.27 1.63
N GLN A 7 14.17 -5.35 1.20
CA GLN A 7 12.73 -5.39 1.39
C GLN A 7 12.10 -6.63 0.73
N THR A 8 12.52 -6.96 -0.50
CA THR A 8 12.02 -8.16 -1.20
C THR A 8 12.38 -9.43 -0.45
N LEU A 9 13.63 -9.54 0.03
CA LEU A 9 14.08 -10.70 0.80
C LEU A 9 13.30 -10.84 2.11
N LEU A 10 13.15 -9.77 2.87
CA LEU A 10 12.39 -9.76 4.11
C LEU A 10 10.91 -10.12 3.87
N TRP A 11 10.30 -9.57 2.83
CA TRP A 11 8.93 -9.90 2.43
C TRP A 11 8.78 -11.40 2.10
N ALA A 12 9.64 -11.94 1.24
CA ALA A 12 9.59 -13.34 0.85
C ALA A 12 9.83 -14.27 2.04
N THR A 13 10.81 -13.95 2.90
CA THR A 13 11.13 -14.75 4.08
C THR A 13 9.99 -14.79 5.08
N THR A 14 9.39 -13.63 5.39
CA THR A 14 8.28 -13.56 6.34
C THR A 14 7.01 -14.19 5.79
N LEU A 15 6.73 -14.05 4.49
CA LEU A 15 5.59 -14.70 3.85
C LEU A 15 5.75 -16.22 3.84
N THR A 16 6.94 -16.72 3.50
CA THR A 16 7.25 -18.15 3.54
C THR A 16 7.10 -18.70 4.97
N TRP A 17 7.63 -17.99 5.95
CA TRP A 17 7.49 -18.40 7.35
C TRP A 17 6.02 -18.40 7.80
N LEU A 18 5.26 -17.37 7.44
CA LEU A 18 3.82 -17.29 7.75
C LEU A 18 3.03 -18.45 7.13
N SER A 19 3.37 -18.87 5.89
CA SER A 19 2.72 -19.99 5.21
C SER A 19 3.01 -21.35 5.87
N HIS A 20 4.16 -21.51 6.52
CA HIS A 20 4.57 -22.73 7.22
C HIS A 20 4.21 -22.77 8.71
N ALA A 21 3.71 -21.67 9.27
CA ALA A 21 3.32 -21.60 10.67
C ALA A 21 2.03 -22.39 10.93
N HIS A 22 2.14 -23.56 11.55
CA HIS A 22 1.01 -24.46 11.80
C HIS A 22 0.21 -24.11 13.07
N SER A 23 0.81 -23.42 14.04
CA SER A 23 0.15 -23.07 15.32
C SER A 23 -0.34 -21.62 15.34
N GLY A 24 -1.49 -21.36 15.99
CA GLY A 24 -2.11 -20.04 16.03
C GLY A 24 -1.23 -18.91 16.61
N ALA A 25 -0.52 -19.18 17.73
CA ALA A 25 0.30 -18.19 18.43
C ALA A 25 1.49 -17.72 17.57
N TRP A 26 2.18 -18.62 16.90
CA TRP A 26 3.32 -18.28 16.04
C TRP A 26 2.93 -17.43 14.83
N LYS A 27 1.74 -17.59 14.29
CA LYS A 27 1.23 -16.76 13.20
C LYS A 27 1.15 -15.29 13.60
N TRP A 28 0.69 -15.00 14.80
CA TRP A 28 0.62 -13.62 15.30
C TRP A 28 2.01 -12.99 15.49
N LEU A 29 2.98 -13.76 15.99
CA LEU A 29 4.35 -13.27 16.14
C LEU A 29 5.02 -12.95 14.80
N VAL A 30 4.72 -13.70 13.74
CA VAL A 30 5.24 -13.43 12.38
C VAL A 30 4.46 -12.31 11.69
N LEU A 31 3.17 -12.17 11.99
CA LEU A 31 2.33 -11.14 11.38
C LEU A 31 2.81 -9.72 11.71
N ILE A 32 3.30 -9.48 12.93
CA ILE A 32 3.82 -8.16 13.34
C ILE A 32 4.97 -7.71 12.44
N PRO A 33 6.09 -8.44 12.32
CA PRO A 33 7.18 -8.04 11.42
C PRO A 33 6.72 -7.97 9.96
N PHE A 34 5.82 -8.84 9.51
CA PHE A 34 5.26 -8.77 8.17
C PHE A 34 4.53 -7.43 7.92
N CYS A 35 3.69 -6.99 8.84
CA CYS A 35 3.01 -5.69 8.75
C CYS A 35 4.01 -4.52 8.68
N LEU A 36 5.09 -4.56 9.46
CA LEU A 36 6.14 -3.52 9.43
C LEU A 36 6.89 -3.50 8.08
N ILE A 37 7.15 -4.68 7.51
CA ILE A 37 7.76 -4.80 6.18
C ILE A 37 6.81 -4.27 5.11
N MET A 38 5.52 -4.59 5.19
CA MET A 38 4.50 -4.07 4.28
C MET A 38 4.39 -2.55 4.36
N GLN A 39 4.49 -1.97 5.56
CA GLN A 39 4.55 -0.52 5.74
C GLN A 39 5.78 0.10 5.04
N GLY A 40 6.93 -0.56 5.10
CA GLY A 40 8.14 -0.15 4.38
C GLY A 40 7.97 -0.23 2.86
N VAL A 41 7.34 -1.29 2.36
CA VAL A 41 6.99 -1.46 0.93
C VAL A 41 6.03 -0.36 0.48
N PHE A 42 5.00 -0.04 1.28
CA PHE A 42 4.06 1.04 1.01
C PHE A 42 4.76 2.40 0.95
N SER A 43 5.62 2.71 1.93
CA SER A 43 6.38 3.97 1.94
C SER A 43 7.24 4.13 0.70
N MET A 44 7.91 3.06 0.27
CA MET A 44 8.75 3.08 -0.94
C MET A 44 7.90 3.24 -2.21
N MET A 45 6.75 2.61 -2.28
CA MET A 45 5.76 2.80 -3.35
C MET A 45 5.30 4.26 -3.43
N HIS A 46 4.96 4.84 -2.30
CA HIS A 46 4.51 6.23 -2.17
C HIS A 46 5.59 7.22 -2.66
N GLU A 47 6.84 7.07 -2.19
CA GLU A 47 7.96 7.88 -2.66
C GLU A 47 8.18 7.75 -4.17
N ALA A 48 8.03 6.53 -4.71
CA ALA A 48 8.16 6.29 -6.14
C ALA A 48 7.04 6.94 -6.97
N PHE A 49 5.81 7.03 -6.45
CA PHE A 49 4.70 7.78 -7.07
C PHE A 49 5.03 9.25 -7.25
N HIS A 50 5.68 9.85 -6.27
CA HIS A 50 6.14 11.24 -6.31
C HIS A 50 7.45 11.43 -7.08
N GLY A 51 8.06 10.35 -7.58
CA GLY A 51 9.34 10.42 -8.28
C GLY A 51 10.54 10.66 -7.36
N LEU A 52 10.39 10.46 -6.05
CA LEU A 52 11.39 10.79 -5.02
C LEU A 52 12.26 9.59 -4.60
N ALA A 53 11.86 8.35 -4.90
CA ALA A 53 12.62 7.16 -4.53
C ALA A 53 13.97 7.05 -5.26
N HIS A 54 14.10 7.63 -6.46
CA HIS A 54 15.32 7.62 -7.26
C HIS A 54 15.39 8.83 -8.21
N SER A 55 16.62 9.26 -8.56
CA SER A 55 16.84 10.38 -9.49
C SER A 55 16.39 10.10 -10.94
N ARG A 56 16.35 8.83 -11.35
CA ARG A 56 15.93 8.42 -12.70
C ARG A 56 14.45 8.05 -12.70
N LYS A 57 13.66 8.66 -13.60
CA LYS A 57 12.22 8.40 -13.76
C LYS A 57 11.89 6.92 -14.00
N THR A 58 12.67 6.25 -14.87
CA THR A 58 12.48 4.83 -15.16
C THR A 58 12.64 3.96 -13.90
N THR A 59 13.62 4.28 -13.05
CA THR A 59 13.86 3.56 -11.82
C THR A 59 12.72 3.77 -10.82
N ASN A 60 12.18 4.99 -10.69
CA ASN A 60 10.98 5.24 -9.90
C ASN A 60 9.80 4.41 -10.39
N TYR A 61 9.59 4.36 -11.71
CA TYR A 61 8.52 3.55 -12.29
C TYR A 61 8.67 2.06 -11.98
N LEU A 62 9.89 1.52 -12.08
CA LEU A 62 10.16 0.12 -11.73
C LEU A 62 9.96 -0.16 -10.23
N ILE A 63 10.38 0.74 -9.35
CA ILE A 63 10.16 0.64 -7.90
C ILE A 63 8.66 0.67 -7.59
N MET A 64 7.92 1.59 -8.20
CA MET A 64 6.47 1.69 -8.07
C MET A 64 5.78 0.37 -8.46
N TRP A 65 6.15 -0.17 -9.61
CA TRP A 65 5.59 -1.41 -10.14
C TRP A 65 5.91 -2.62 -9.25
N TRP A 66 7.17 -2.75 -8.84
CA TRP A 66 7.62 -3.78 -7.93
C TRP A 66 6.88 -3.71 -6.58
N ALA A 67 6.85 -2.54 -5.94
CA ALA A 67 6.22 -2.37 -4.63
C ALA A 67 4.70 -2.63 -4.70
N SER A 68 4.02 -2.14 -5.74
CA SER A 68 2.60 -2.42 -5.96
C SER A 68 2.31 -3.90 -6.14
N THR A 69 3.20 -4.63 -6.84
CA THR A 69 3.07 -6.09 -7.00
C THR A 69 3.18 -6.81 -5.66
N LEU A 70 4.16 -6.44 -4.81
CA LEU A 70 4.28 -7.03 -3.46
C LEU A 70 3.08 -6.69 -2.58
N PHE A 71 2.46 -5.54 -2.81
CA PHE A 71 1.25 -5.10 -2.11
C PHE A 71 -0.03 -5.76 -2.64
N GLY A 72 0.05 -6.48 -3.75
CA GLY A 72 -1.09 -7.14 -4.40
C GLY A 72 -2.04 -6.17 -5.11
N ALA A 73 -1.55 -5.02 -5.55
CA ALA A 73 -2.38 -3.97 -6.11
C ALA A 73 -1.88 -3.49 -7.48
N SER A 74 -2.78 -2.92 -8.28
CA SER A 74 -2.42 -2.33 -9.59
C SER A 74 -1.66 -1.02 -9.40
N ALA A 75 -0.39 -0.98 -9.84
CA ALA A 75 0.44 0.21 -9.80
C ALA A 75 -0.22 1.42 -10.47
N THR A 76 -0.80 1.22 -11.65
CA THR A 76 -1.47 2.28 -12.41
C THR A 76 -2.69 2.82 -11.67
N LEU A 77 -3.53 1.92 -11.13
CA LEU A 77 -4.75 2.32 -10.43
C LEU A 77 -4.44 3.11 -9.16
N ILE A 78 -3.50 2.62 -8.33
CA ILE A 78 -3.10 3.32 -7.12
C ILE A 78 -2.47 4.67 -7.47
N HIS A 79 -1.59 4.74 -8.48
CA HIS A 79 -0.94 5.98 -8.89
C HIS A 79 -1.96 7.02 -9.35
N ILE A 80 -2.92 6.65 -10.19
CA ILE A 80 -3.98 7.56 -10.66
C ILE A 80 -4.84 8.04 -9.48
N ASN A 81 -5.25 7.15 -8.59
CA ASN A 81 -6.02 7.49 -7.41
C ASN A 81 -5.23 8.41 -6.48
N HIS A 82 -3.96 8.10 -6.23
CA HIS A 82 -3.09 8.89 -5.36
C HIS A 82 -2.87 10.31 -5.89
N LEU A 83 -2.56 10.48 -7.18
CA LEU A 83 -2.46 11.80 -7.80
C LEU A 83 -3.81 12.51 -7.83
N GLY A 84 -4.90 11.77 -7.99
CA GLY A 84 -6.27 12.28 -7.89
C GLY A 84 -6.56 12.88 -6.52
N LEU A 85 -6.11 12.25 -5.43
CA LEU A 85 -6.21 12.78 -4.07
C LEU A 85 -5.51 14.14 -3.93
N HIS A 86 -4.28 14.26 -4.45
CA HIS A 86 -3.54 15.53 -4.39
C HIS A 86 -4.18 16.66 -5.18
N THR A 87 -4.82 16.37 -6.32
CA THR A 87 -5.43 17.37 -7.20
C THR A 87 -6.88 17.66 -6.86
N ARG A 88 -7.59 16.75 -6.20
CA ARG A 88 -9.03 16.83 -5.93
C ARG A 88 -9.37 16.79 -4.45
N ASN A 89 -8.37 16.97 -3.60
CA ASN A 89 -8.52 17.00 -2.15
C ASN A 89 -9.68 17.93 -1.73
N ARG A 90 -10.56 17.43 -0.86
CA ARG A 90 -11.77 18.11 -0.36
C ARG A 90 -12.81 18.45 -1.42
N THR A 91 -12.82 17.76 -2.55
CA THR A 91 -13.89 17.83 -3.55
C THR A 91 -14.78 16.58 -3.50
N ARG A 92 -15.97 16.66 -4.15
CA ARG A 92 -16.86 15.48 -4.27
C ARG A 92 -16.25 14.31 -5.05
N ALA A 93 -15.16 14.56 -5.77
CA ALA A 93 -14.43 13.52 -6.50
C ALA A 93 -13.45 12.74 -5.61
N GLU A 94 -13.23 13.17 -4.37
CA GLU A 94 -12.47 12.45 -3.36
C GLU A 94 -13.38 11.45 -2.64
N LEU A 95 -13.29 10.19 -3.02
CA LEU A 95 -14.24 9.17 -2.55
C LEU A 95 -13.85 8.54 -1.21
N ALA A 96 -12.57 8.56 -0.84
CA ALA A 96 -12.09 7.74 0.27
C ALA A 96 -11.94 8.50 1.61
N ASP A 97 -11.31 9.68 1.61
CA ASP A 97 -10.81 10.29 2.85
C ASP A 97 -11.62 11.49 3.33
N PHE A 98 -12.58 11.97 2.55
CA PHE A 98 -13.33 13.18 2.87
C PHE A 98 -14.85 12.96 2.91
N ALA A 99 -15.47 13.26 4.05
CA ALA A 99 -16.92 13.33 4.17
C ALA A 99 -17.39 14.79 4.02
N MET A 100 -18.34 15.03 3.11
CA MET A 100 -18.99 16.32 2.98
C MET A 100 -19.84 16.65 4.22
N PRO A 101 -20.09 17.92 4.55
CA PRO A 101 -20.85 18.31 5.74
C PRO A 101 -22.22 17.63 5.89
N ASN A 102 -22.82 17.21 4.77
CA ASN A 102 -24.14 16.57 4.72
C ASN A 102 -24.07 15.03 4.58
N GLU A 103 -22.89 14.44 4.61
CA GLU A 103 -22.71 13.00 4.51
C GLU A 103 -22.60 12.35 5.90
N SER A 104 -23.16 11.16 6.05
CA SER A 104 -23.00 10.37 7.25
C SER A 104 -21.57 9.81 7.33
N LEU A 105 -20.84 10.15 8.39
CA LEU A 105 -19.50 9.62 8.66
C LEU A 105 -19.49 8.10 8.75
N LEU A 106 -20.55 7.51 9.31
CA LEU A 106 -20.66 6.06 9.40
C LEU A 106 -20.76 5.42 8.02
N ARG A 107 -21.62 5.97 7.15
CA ARG A 107 -21.77 5.51 5.78
C ARG A 107 -20.45 5.61 5.03
N LYS A 108 -19.75 6.73 5.14
CA LYS A 108 -18.46 6.97 4.49
C LYS A 108 -17.38 5.98 4.93
N ARG A 109 -17.32 5.69 6.23
CA ARG A 109 -16.42 4.67 6.77
C ARG A 109 -16.74 3.27 6.25
N LEU A 110 -18.01 2.91 6.17
CA LEU A 110 -18.43 1.62 5.62
C LEU A 110 -18.09 1.50 4.14
N GLU A 111 -18.33 2.54 3.34
CA GLU A 111 -17.92 2.61 1.93
C GLU A 111 -16.41 2.45 1.77
N TYR A 112 -15.62 3.13 2.61
CA TYR A 112 -14.16 3.01 2.61
C TYR A 112 -13.71 1.58 2.92
N TYR A 113 -14.22 0.97 4.01
CA TYR A 113 -13.87 -0.41 4.35
C TYR A 113 -14.31 -1.40 3.28
N PHE A 114 -15.46 -1.20 2.68
CA PHE A 114 -15.94 -2.04 1.59
C PHE A 114 -15.00 -1.95 0.38
N ALA A 115 -14.62 -0.75 -0.03
CA ALA A 115 -13.65 -0.53 -1.12
C ALA A 115 -12.27 -1.14 -0.82
N VAL A 116 -11.77 -1.02 0.43
CA VAL A 116 -10.50 -1.61 0.85
C VAL A 116 -10.54 -3.15 0.84
N LEU A 117 -11.69 -3.75 1.13
CA LEU A 117 -11.89 -5.21 1.12
C LEU A 117 -12.18 -5.78 -0.28
N GLY A 118 -12.20 -4.95 -1.33
CA GLY A 118 -12.33 -5.37 -2.72
C GLY A 118 -13.77 -5.47 -3.23
N GLY A 119 -14.69 -4.74 -2.59
CA GLY A 119 -16.07 -4.59 -3.03
C GLY A 119 -16.24 -3.60 -4.19
#